data_6d4e66bea6c671a34dfc31e81b63cb0a
#
_entry.id   6d4e66bea6c671a34dfc31e81b63cb0a
#
_cell.length_a   1.000
_cell.length_b   1.000
_cell.length_c   1.000
_cell.angle_alpha   90.00
_cell.angle_beta   90.00
_cell.angle_gamma   90.00
#
_symmetry.space_group_name_H-M   'P 1'
#
loop_
_entity.id
_entity.type
_entity.pdbx_description
1 polymer ?
#
loop_
_entity_poly.entity_id
_entity_poly.type
_entity_poly.pdbx_seq_one_letter_code
_entity_poly.pdbx_strand_id
1 'polypeptide(L)'
;MKCFSDSFLAKNGYKIILIGHKDHPEVVGTMGQISKEKIILVETINDAKNLNINEPVAYVTQTTLSVDDTKDIIQILKDRFPHIKDPLKEDICYATTNRQMAVKNIAKRCDLFFVIGSRNSSNSVRLVEVAKKSGCSNSILIHSQSKI
;
A
#
# COMPACT_ATOMS: atom_id res chain seq x y z
N MET A 1 2.22 -15.84 -5.11
CA MET A 1 1.71 -15.82 -6.52
C MET A 1 1.75 -14.41 -7.15
N LYS A 2 1.87 -13.34 -6.36
CA LYS A 2 2.01 -11.95 -6.82
C LYS A 2 3.36 -11.70 -7.54
N CYS A 3 4.45 -12.19 -6.98
CA CYS A 3 5.80 -12.03 -7.55
C CYS A 3 6.01 -12.61 -8.96
N PHE A 4 5.15 -13.54 -9.41
CA PHE A 4 5.26 -14.11 -10.75
C PHE A 4 4.77 -13.15 -11.83
N SER A 5 3.71 -12.37 -11.55
CA SER A 5 3.20 -11.37 -12.50
C SER A 5 4.13 -10.17 -12.64
N ASP A 6 4.75 -9.74 -11.52
CA ASP A 6 5.63 -8.58 -11.49
C ASP A 6 6.94 -8.86 -12.23
N SER A 7 7.52 -10.05 -12.00
CA SER A 7 8.68 -10.54 -12.74
C SER A 7 8.40 -10.77 -14.23
N PHE A 8 7.19 -11.19 -14.59
CA PHE A 8 6.76 -11.34 -15.98
C PHE A 8 6.69 -10.00 -16.70
N LEU A 9 6.11 -8.96 -16.08
CA LEU A 9 6.05 -7.62 -16.65
C LEU A 9 7.45 -7.02 -16.83
N ALA A 10 8.34 -7.18 -15.85
CA ALA A 10 9.71 -6.71 -15.96
C ALA A 10 10.49 -7.40 -17.09
N LYS A 11 10.26 -8.70 -17.30
CA LYS A 11 10.84 -9.46 -18.42
C LYS A 11 10.32 -9.01 -19.79
N ASN A 12 9.09 -8.49 -19.84
CA ASN A 12 8.48 -7.96 -21.06
C ASN A 12 8.80 -6.48 -21.32
N GLY A 13 9.84 -5.95 -20.68
CA GLY A 13 10.33 -4.60 -20.94
C GLY A 13 9.66 -3.47 -20.17
N TYR A 14 8.76 -3.79 -19.24
CA TYR A 14 8.15 -2.76 -18.39
C TYR A 14 9.06 -2.37 -17.22
N LYS A 15 9.09 -1.09 -16.93
CA LYS A 15 9.60 -0.57 -15.65
C LYS A 15 8.52 -0.71 -14.60
N ILE A 16 8.82 -1.32 -13.48
CA ILE A 16 7.85 -1.57 -12.41
C ILE A 16 7.92 -0.45 -11.38
N ILE A 17 6.80 0.18 -11.12
CA ILE A 17 6.63 1.13 -10.03
C ILE A 17 5.99 0.39 -8.86
N LEU A 18 6.75 0.15 -7.80
CA LEU A 18 6.27 -0.50 -6.58
C LEU A 18 5.81 0.57 -5.59
N ILE A 19 4.52 0.64 -5.32
CA ILE A 19 3.95 1.52 -4.28
C ILE A 19 3.99 0.76 -2.95
N GLY A 20 4.73 1.27 -1.97
CA GLY A 20 4.90 0.59 -0.69
C GLY A 20 5.82 1.33 0.26
N HIS A 21 6.02 0.80 1.45
CA HIS A 21 6.95 1.35 2.43
C HIS A 21 8.30 0.66 2.33
N LYS A 22 9.36 1.45 2.23
CA LYS A 22 10.74 0.99 2.35
C LYS A 22 10.86 0.10 3.60
N ASP A 23 11.72 -0.84 3.63
CA ASP A 23 11.97 -1.76 4.75
C ASP A 23 10.80 -2.71 5.12
N HIS A 24 9.64 -2.61 4.47
CA HIS A 24 8.58 -3.59 4.65
C HIS A 24 8.97 -4.93 4.02
N PRO A 25 8.82 -6.09 4.72
CA PRO A 25 9.25 -7.40 4.20
C PRO A 25 8.70 -7.75 2.81
N GLU A 26 7.44 -7.39 2.52
CA GLU A 26 6.83 -7.60 1.21
C GLU A 26 7.53 -6.74 0.11
N VAL A 27 7.86 -5.50 0.43
CA VAL A 27 8.55 -4.57 -0.49
C VAL A 27 9.97 -5.05 -0.74
N VAL A 28 10.70 -5.38 0.32
CA VAL A 28 12.07 -5.93 0.24
C VAL A 28 12.08 -7.22 -0.59
N GLY A 29 11.13 -8.13 -0.34
CA GLY A 29 11.00 -9.39 -1.08
C GLY A 29 10.70 -9.17 -2.57
N THR A 30 9.80 -8.25 -2.92
CA THR A 30 9.47 -7.93 -4.31
C THR A 30 10.65 -7.27 -5.02
N MET A 31 11.30 -6.30 -4.38
CA MET A 31 12.49 -5.64 -4.94
C MET A 31 13.66 -6.59 -5.15
N GLY A 32 13.80 -7.61 -4.28
CA GLY A 32 14.86 -8.62 -4.41
C GLY A 32 14.69 -9.59 -5.60
N GLN A 33 13.49 -9.69 -6.16
CA GLN A 33 13.19 -10.60 -7.28
C GLN A 33 13.29 -9.93 -8.67
N ILE A 34 13.36 -8.62 -8.71
CA ILE A 34 13.44 -7.83 -9.95
C ILE A 34 14.74 -7.07 -9.95
N SER A 35 15.42 -6.98 -11.11
CA SER A 35 16.67 -6.22 -11.20
C SER A 35 16.43 -4.76 -10.81
N LYS A 36 17.38 -4.17 -10.07
CA LYS A 36 17.27 -2.79 -9.54
C LYS A 36 17.00 -1.75 -10.62
N GLU A 37 17.44 -2.01 -11.84
CA GLU A 37 17.24 -1.15 -13.00
C GLU A 37 15.78 -1.18 -13.51
N LYS A 38 15.01 -2.22 -13.17
CA LYS A 38 13.65 -2.46 -13.66
C LYS A 38 12.56 -2.16 -12.63
N ILE A 39 12.93 -1.80 -11.39
CA ILE A 39 11.96 -1.51 -10.33
C ILE A 39 12.31 -0.20 -9.61
N ILE A 40 11.30 0.59 -9.33
CA ILE A 40 11.42 1.84 -8.56
C ILE A 40 10.38 1.80 -7.44
N LEU A 41 10.80 2.12 -6.21
CA LEU A 41 9.92 2.28 -5.06
C LEU A 41 9.33 3.68 -5.04
N VAL A 42 8.04 3.77 -4.78
CA VAL A 42 7.28 5.00 -4.57
C VAL A 42 6.56 4.88 -3.23
N GLU A 43 6.89 5.75 -2.29
CA GLU A 43 6.29 5.78 -0.96
C GLU A 43 5.28 6.91 -0.81
N THR A 44 5.51 8.01 -1.52
CA THR A 44 4.75 9.26 -1.36
C THR A 44 4.24 9.80 -2.68
N ILE A 45 3.29 10.73 -2.58
CA ILE A 45 2.81 11.55 -3.71
C ILE A 45 3.96 12.31 -4.38
N ASN A 46 4.91 12.82 -3.60
CA ASN A 46 6.06 13.54 -4.14
C ASN A 46 6.98 12.63 -4.96
N ASP A 47 7.20 11.39 -4.51
CA ASP A 47 7.97 10.42 -5.30
C ASP A 47 7.30 10.18 -6.65
N ALA A 48 5.98 9.96 -6.66
CA ALA A 48 5.22 9.76 -7.89
C ALA A 48 5.31 10.96 -8.85
N LYS A 49 5.29 12.19 -8.32
CA LYS A 49 5.42 13.43 -9.11
C LYS A 49 6.81 13.61 -9.72
N ASN A 50 7.86 13.13 -9.07
CA ASN A 50 9.25 13.35 -9.48
C ASN A 50 9.83 12.22 -10.32
N LEU A 51 9.05 11.18 -10.65
CA LEU A 51 9.51 10.10 -11.52
C LEU A 51 9.88 10.65 -12.92
N ASN A 52 11.00 10.19 -13.44
CA ASN A 52 11.39 10.44 -14.83
C ASN A 52 11.68 9.09 -15.49
N ILE A 53 10.72 8.57 -16.23
CA ILE A 53 10.76 7.24 -16.85
C ILE A 53 10.29 7.40 -18.29
N ASN A 54 11.08 6.90 -19.24
CA ASN A 54 10.75 6.93 -20.67
C ASN A 54 10.30 5.55 -21.19
N GLU A 55 10.52 4.50 -20.41
CA GLU A 55 10.13 3.13 -20.77
C GLU A 55 8.63 2.91 -20.46
N PRO A 56 8.00 1.90 -21.07
CA PRO A 56 6.68 1.46 -20.66
C PRO A 56 6.64 1.11 -19.18
N VAL A 57 5.63 1.58 -18.47
CA VAL A 57 5.52 1.41 -17.01
C VAL A 57 4.33 0.53 -16.64
N ALA A 58 4.50 -0.23 -15.57
CA ALA A 58 3.43 -0.91 -14.85
C ALA A 58 3.58 -0.60 -13.37
N TYR A 59 2.47 -0.58 -12.61
CA TYR A 59 2.58 -0.44 -11.17
C TYR A 59 2.06 -1.68 -10.43
N VAL A 60 2.55 -1.86 -9.22
CA VAL A 60 2.12 -2.87 -8.26
C VAL A 60 2.11 -2.23 -6.87
N THR A 61 1.31 -2.74 -5.95
CA THR A 61 1.21 -2.17 -4.61
C THR A 61 1.51 -3.20 -3.53
N GLN A 62 2.02 -2.75 -2.40
CA GLN A 62 2.04 -3.53 -1.16
C GLN A 62 0.60 -3.85 -0.74
N THR A 63 0.35 -5.08 -0.23
CA THR A 63 -1.02 -5.59 0.04
C THR A 63 -1.73 -4.95 1.24
N THR A 64 -1.00 -4.27 2.12
CA THR A 64 -1.50 -3.75 3.40
C THR A 64 -1.46 -2.21 3.49
N LEU A 65 -1.44 -1.53 2.34
CA LEU A 65 -1.48 -0.06 2.29
C LEU A 65 -2.85 0.50 2.65
N SER A 66 -2.89 1.79 2.93
CA SER A 66 -4.13 2.57 2.97
C SER A 66 -4.72 2.64 1.56
N VAL A 67 -5.98 2.25 1.44
CA VAL A 67 -6.69 2.28 0.15
C VAL A 67 -6.76 3.71 -0.39
N ASP A 68 -7.02 4.70 0.47
CA ASP A 68 -7.16 6.09 0.05
C ASP A 68 -5.82 6.67 -0.39
N ASP A 69 -4.76 6.54 0.44
CA ASP A 69 -3.43 7.07 0.12
C ASP A 69 -2.86 6.43 -1.16
N THR A 70 -3.11 5.14 -1.36
CA THR A 70 -2.69 4.42 -2.57
C THR A 70 -3.44 4.92 -3.80
N LYS A 71 -4.74 5.21 -3.68
CA LYS A 71 -5.56 5.74 -4.77
C LYS A 71 -5.05 7.08 -5.27
N ASP A 72 -4.65 7.97 -4.37
CA ASP A 72 -4.10 9.28 -4.73
C ASP A 72 -2.76 9.15 -5.49
N ILE A 73 -1.87 8.25 -5.04
CA ILE A 73 -0.61 7.96 -5.73
C ILE A 73 -0.89 7.38 -7.13
N ILE A 74 -1.80 6.41 -7.23
CA ILE A 74 -2.16 5.78 -8.52
C ILE A 74 -2.74 6.81 -9.49
N GLN A 75 -3.58 7.72 -9.02
CA GLN A 75 -4.14 8.77 -9.87
C GLN A 75 -3.04 9.64 -10.49
N ILE A 76 -2.08 10.08 -9.69
CA ILE A 76 -0.93 10.86 -10.16
C ILE A 76 -0.09 10.07 -11.18
N LEU A 77 0.12 8.79 -10.94
CA LEU A 77 0.85 7.94 -11.89
C LEU A 77 0.11 7.80 -13.21
N LYS A 78 -1.22 7.64 -13.20
CA LYS A 78 -2.06 7.57 -14.41
C LYS A 78 -2.06 8.90 -15.18
N ASP A 79 -2.09 10.02 -14.48
CA ASP A 79 -2.03 11.35 -15.11
C ASP A 79 -0.67 11.60 -15.79
N ARG A 80 0.42 11.10 -15.20
CA ARG A 80 1.78 11.25 -15.73
C ARG A 80 2.13 10.22 -16.82
N PHE A 81 1.61 9.02 -16.70
CA PHE A 81 1.87 7.90 -17.58
C PHE A 81 0.55 7.34 -18.12
N PRO A 82 -0.06 7.97 -19.17
CA PRO A 82 -1.39 7.59 -19.66
C PRO A 82 -1.52 6.13 -20.11
N HIS A 83 -0.41 5.48 -20.43
CA HIS A 83 -0.35 4.07 -20.86
C HIS A 83 0.17 3.14 -19.76
N ILE A 84 0.18 3.60 -18.49
CA ILE A 84 0.60 2.75 -17.37
C ILE A 84 -0.29 1.52 -17.27
N LYS A 85 0.34 0.36 -17.10
CA LYS A 85 -0.38 -0.90 -16.99
C LYS A 85 -0.83 -1.13 -15.55
N ASP A 86 -2.13 -1.37 -15.39
CA ASP A 86 -2.70 -1.77 -14.11
C ASP A 86 -2.23 -3.19 -13.72
N PRO A 87 -2.15 -3.52 -12.43
CA PRO A 87 -1.87 -4.87 -11.98
C PRO A 87 -2.95 -5.85 -12.47
N LEU A 88 -2.57 -7.11 -12.74
CA LEU A 88 -3.48 -8.14 -13.25
C LEU A 88 -4.65 -8.48 -12.30
N LYS A 89 -4.51 -8.17 -11.02
CA LYS A 89 -5.53 -8.27 -9.96
C LYS A 89 -5.35 -7.09 -9.02
N GLU A 90 -6.43 -6.71 -8.33
CA GLU A 90 -6.33 -5.74 -7.23
C GLU A 90 -5.27 -6.20 -6.22
N ASP A 91 -4.25 -5.38 -6.04
CA ASP A 91 -3.09 -5.73 -5.23
C ASP A 91 -3.37 -5.62 -3.73
N ILE A 92 -4.16 -4.61 -3.31
CA ILE A 92 -4.60 -4.53 -1.92
C ILE A 92 -5.60 -5.66 -1.68
N CYS A 93 -5.27 -6.57 -0.76
CA CYS A 93 -6.08 -7.75 -0.57
C CYS A 93 -7.48 -7.38 -0.07
N TYR A 94 -8.49 -8.13 -0.55
CA TYR A 94 -9.92 -7.95 -0.18
C TYR A 94 -10.14 -7.85 1.34
N ALA A 95 -9.43 -8.67 2.13
CA ALA A 95 -9.52 -8.61 3.58
C ALA A 95 -9.02 -7.28 4.17
N THR A 96 -7.97 -6.68 3.59
CA THR A 96 -7.45 -5.36 3.98
C THR A 96 -8.47 -4.27 3.65
N THR A 97 -9.01 -4.27 2.44
CA THR A 97 -10.02 -3.30 2.00
C THR A 97 -11.26 -3.35 2.88
N ASN A 98 -11.81 -4.55 3.13
CA ASN A 98 -13.00 -4.70 3.96
C ASN A 98 -12.79 -4.24 5.41
N ARG A 99 -11.64 -4.58 6.02
CA ARG A 99 -11.32 -4.12 7.37
C ARG A 99 -11.23 -2.60 7.44
N GLN A 100 -10.58 -1.96 6.46
CA GLN A 100 -10.50 -0.50 6.43
C GLN A 100 -11.89 0.13 6.25
N MET A 101 -12.75 -0.41 5.40
CA MET A 101 -14.13 0.07 5.23
C MET A 101 -14.95 -0.07 6.53
N ALA A 102 -14.85 -1.21 7.21
CA ALA A 102 -15.53 -1.42 8.49
C ALA A 102 -15.06 -0.42 9.54
N VAL A 103 -13.75 -0.20 9.66
CA VAL A 103 -13.18 0.81 10.58
C VAL A 103 -13.69 2.22 10.26
N LYS A 104 -13.69 2.62 8.99
CA LYS A 104 -14.21 3.94 8.57
C LYS A 104 -15.67 4.17 8.98
N ASN A 105 -16.49 3.13 8.88
CA ASN A 105 -17.90 3.21 9.23
C ASN A 105 -18.14 3.31 10.75
N ILE A 106 -17.30 2.66 11.55
CA ILE A 106 -17.45 2.60 13.01
C ILE A 106 -16.76 3.79 13.68
N ALA A 107 -15.54 4.14 13.28
CA ALA A 107 -14.71 5.12 13.95
C ALA A 107 -15.35 6.50 14.09
N LYS A 108 -16.19 6.91 13.14
CA LYS A 108 -16.94 8.18 13.16
C LYS A 108 -17.88 8.33 14.35
N ARG A 109 -18.21 7.22 15.02
CA ARG A 109 -19.19 7.17 16.12
C ARG A 109 -18.57 6.75 17.44
N CYS A 110 -17.25 6.70 17.50
CA CYS A 110 -16.50 6.25 18.68
C CYS A 110 -15.66 7.39 19.24
N ASP A 111 -15.70 7.57 20.56
CA ASP A 111 -14.79 8.44 21.29
C ASP A 111 -13.43 7.78 21.52
N LEU A 112 -13.40 6.43 21.53
CA LEU A 112 -12.23 5.61 21.73
C LEU A 112 -12.31 4.37 20.85
N PHE A 113 -11.24 4.04 20.14
CA PHE A 113 -11.18 2.92 19.21
C PHE A 113 -9.95 2.03 19.49
N PHE A 114 -10.18 0.77 19.79
CA PHE A 114 -9.13 -0.22 20.02
C PHE A 114 -8.94 -1.12 18.81
N VAL A 115 -7.70 -1.23 18.35
CA VAL A 115 -7.26 -2.26 17.42
C VAL A 115 -6.44 -3.28 18.19
N ILE A 116 -6.89 -4.53 18.24
CA ILE A 116 -6.15 -5.62 18.86
C ILE A 116 -5.27 -6.27 17.79
N GLY A 117 -3.95 -6.27 18.01
CA GLY A 117 -3.02 -6.84 17.05
C GLY A 117 -1.55 -6.62 17.40
N SER A 118 -0.64 -7.11 16.57
CA SER A 118 0.80 -6.94 16.76
C SER A 118 1.28 -5.60 16.20
N ARG A 119 2.28 -4.99 16.85
CA ARG A 119 2.99 -3.81 16.33
C ARG A 119 3.74 -4.11 15.03
N ASN A 120 4.11 -5.37 14.81
CA ASN A 120 4.77 -5.82 13.59
C ASN A 120 3.78 -6.11 12.44
N SER A 121 2.48 -6.02 12.72
CA SER A 121 1.44 -6.20 11.69
C SER A 121 1.13 -4.88 11.01
N SER A 122 1.57 -4.71 9.77
CA SER A 122 1.27 -3.52 8.96
C SER A 122 -0.23 -3.26 8.85
N ASN A 123 -1.04 -4.31 8.73
CA ASN A 123 -2.50 -4.17 8.73
C ASN A 123 -3.02 -3.58 10.04
N SER A 124 -2.54 -4.04 11.21
CA SER A 124 -3.01 -3.55 12.51
C SER A 124 -2.63 -2.08 12.72
N VAL A 125 -1.40 -1.70 12.39
CA VAL A 125 -0.95 -0.30 12.43
C VAL A 125 -1.80 0.55 11.51
N ARG A 126 -2.04 0.09 10.29
CA ARG A 126 -2.85 0.80 9.29
C ARG A 126 -4.29 1.02 9.75
N LEU A 127 -4.92 0.06 10.43
CA LEU A 127 -6.29 0.22 10.94
C LEU A 127 -6.39 1.33 12.01
N VAL A 128 -5.37 1.51 12.85
CA VAL A 128 -5.30 2.65 13.79
C VAL A 128 -5.25 3.98 13.04
N GLU A 129 -4.41 4.07 12.02
CA GLU A 129 -4.29 5.30 11.21
C GLU A 129 -5.60 5.62 10.48
N VAL A 130 -6.25 4.61 9.89
CA VAL A 130 -7.56 4.76 9.24
C VAL A 130 -8.61 5.23 10.23
N ALA A 131 -8.65 4.68 11.45
CA ALA A 131 -9.59 5.11 12.48
C ALA A 131 -9.38 6.58 12.87
N LYS A 132 -8.13 7.00 13.08
CA LYS A 132 -7.79 8.40 13.37
C LYS A 132 -8.21 9.35 12.24
N LYS A 133 -7.86 9.01 10.99
CA LYS A 133 -8.26 9.79 9.80
C LYS A 133 -9.78 9.85 9.63
N SER A 134 -10.50 8.83 10.11
CA SER A 134 -11.97 8.73 10.00
C SER A 134 -12.73 9.41 11.12
N GLY A 135 -12.06 10.07 12.06
CA GLY A 135 -12.71 10.92 13.08
C GLY A 135 -12.54 10.45 14.53
N CYS A 136 -11.96 9.26 14.79
CA CYS A 136 -11.63 8.83 16.14
C CYS A 136 -10.15 9.09 16.46
N SER A 137 -9.81 10.28 16.95
CA SER A 137 -8.41 10.65 17.31
C SER A 137 -7.82 9.74 18.38
N ASN A 138 -8.65 9.24 19.30
CA ASN A 138 -8.25 8.33 20.38
C ASN A 138 -8.26 6.87 19.91
N SER A 139 -7.53 6.57 18.83
CA SER A 139 -7.38 5.20 18.32
C SER A 139 -6.04 4.60 18.75
N ILE A 140 -6.06 3.41 19.36
CA ILE A 140 -4.90 2.79 20.01
C ILE A 140 -4.74 1.34 19.55
N LEU A 141 -3.48 0.92 19.32
CA LEU A 141 -3.12 -0.47 19.09
C LEU A 141 -2.82 -1.17 20.41
N ILE A 142 -3.58 -2.21 20.72
CA ILE A 142 -3.38 -3.08 21.88
C ILE A 142 -2.76 -4.39 21.42
N HIS A 143 -1.59 -4.74 21.97
CA HIS A 143 -0.86 -5.95 21.60
C HIS A 143 -0.75 -7.00 22.71
N SER A 144 -1.21 -6.68 23.94
CA SER A 144 -1.29 -7.61 25.08
C SER A 144 -2.37 -7.16 26.06
N GLN A 145 -2.90 -8.10 26.83
CA GLN A 145 -3.93 -7.84 27.84
C GLN A 145 -3.46 -6.92 29.00
N SER A 146 -2.13 -6.81 29.20
CA SER A 146 -1.53 -5.98 30.27
C SER A 146 -1.55 -4.47 30.02
N LYS A 147 -2.24 -4.01 28.98
CA LYS A 147 -2.31 -2.59 28.58
C LYS A 147 -3.73 -2.03 28.42
N ILE A 148 -4.71 -2.73 28.96
CA ILE A 148 -6.11 -2.26 29.05
C ILE A 148 -6.34 -1.62 30.40
#